data_956616470fc47d7d27031dc02deec3c7
#
_entry.id   956616470fc47d7d27031dc02deec3c7
#
_cell.length_a   1.000
_cell.length_b   1.000
_cell.length_c   1.000
_cell.angle_alpha   90.00
_cell.angle_beta   90.00
_cell.angle_gamma   90.00
#
_symmetry.space_group_name_H-M   'P 1'
#
loop_
_entity.id
_entity.type
_entity.pdbx_description
1 polymer ?
#
loop_
_entity_poly.entity_id
_entity_poly.type
_entity_poly.pdbx_seq_one_letter_code
_entity_poly.pdbx_strand_id
1 'polypeptide(L)'
;TVSARRSWVTRAAAPIAMLNIAIAGASGRMGRMLIDAVQAADDCRLSGALDAAGSPVLGADPLAAGGGRSGLAITADLRAGLAGADVLTDFTRPAGTLAHLAACKELGVKAVIGTTGFSDAQKAQIAEYAKANAIVLAPNMSVGVNVVLKVLEVAARALKEGYDIEIIEAHHRHKVDAPSGTALKMGEVVAAAVGRDL
;
A
#
# COMPACT_ATOMS: atom_id res chain seq x y z
N THR A 1 43.66 -5.27 -36.25
CA THR A 1 42.68 -4.66 -35.34
C THR A 1 41.34 -5.36 -35.50
N VAL A 2 41.04 -6.36 -34.63
CA VAL A 2 39.77 -7.11 -34.63
C VAL A 2 38.83 -6.41 -33.65
N SER A 3 37.81 -5.77 -34.20
CA SER A 3 36.72 -5.15 -33.43
C SER A 3 35.78 -6.25 -32.90
N ALA A 4 35.84 -6.54 -31.62
CA ALA A 4 34.90 -7.42 -30.96
C ALA A 4 33.56 -6.70 -30.77
N ARG A 5 32.60 -6.97 -31.65
CA ARG A 5 31.20 -6.58 -31.46
C ARG A 5 30.65 -7.35 -30.23
N ARG A 6 30.42 -6.65 -29.12
CA ARG A 6 29.66 -7.18 -28.00
C ARG A 6 28.20 -7.32 -28.46
N SER A 7 27.78 -8.55 -28.72
CA SER A 7 26.36 -8.85 -28.91
C SER A 7 25.66 -8.71 -27.54
N TRP A 8 24.84 -7.69 -27.39
CA TRP A 8 23.89 -7.61 -26.30
C TRP A 8 22.82 -8.67 -26.55
N VAL A 9 23.01 -9.84 -25.96
CA VAL A 9 21.97 -10.85 -25.90
C VAL A 9 20.92 -10.30 -24.94
N THR A 10 19.82 -9.79 -25.47
CA THR A 10 18.60 -9.52 -24.70
C THR A 10 18.14 -10.88 -24.15
N ARG A 11 18.45 -11.12 -22.88
CA ARG A 11 17.88 -12.25 -22.15
C ARG A 11 16.37 -12.04 -22.19
N ALA A 12 15.63 -12.87 -22.90
CA ALA A 12 14.18 -12.86 -22.86
C ALA A 12 13.77 -12.90 -21.39
N ALA A 13 13.03 -11.90 -20.92
CA ALA A 13 12.50 -11.92 -19.58
C ALA A 13 11.67 -13.19 -19.42
N ALA A 14 11.93 -13.96 -18.36
CA ALA A 14 11.06 -15.07 -18.02
C ALA A 14 9.62 -14.55 -17.91
N PRO A 15 8.61 -15.31 -18.34
CA PRO A 15 7.23 -14.86 -18.23
C PRO A 15 6.97 -14.49 -16.77
N ILE A 16 6.50 -13.27 -16.53
CA ILE A 16 6.12 -12.82 -15.20
C ILE A 16 4.98 -13.72 -14.76
N ALA A 17 5.19 -14.46 -13.66
CA ALA A 17 4.14 -15.31 -13.12
C ALA A 17 2.97 -14.42 -12.69
N MET A 18 1.75 -14.77 -13.10
CA MET A 18 0.51 -14.07 -12.71
C MET A 18 0.42 -14.00 -11.19
N LEU A 19 0.37 -12.80 -10.62
CA LEU A 19 0.21 -12.58 -9.18
C LEU A 19 -1.26 -12.64 -8.78
N ASN A 20 -1.55 -13.45 -7.78
CA ASN A 20 -2.88 -13.53 -7.19
C ASN A 20 -3.00 -12.50 -6.06
N ILE A 21 -3.83 -11.49 -6.25
CA ILE A 21 -3.99 -10.36 -5.34
C ILE A 21 -5.31 -10.47 -4.58
N ALA A 22 -5.26 -10.46 -3.27
CA ALA A 22 -6.42 -10.24 -2.41
C ALA A 22 -6.50 -8.77 -2.00
N ILE A 23 -7.71 -8.22 -1.92
CA ILE A 23 -7.96 -6.83 -1.55
C ILE A 23 -8.78 -6.80 -0.25
N ALA A 24 -8.26 -6.09 0.78
CA ALA A 24 -9.00 -5.80 2.00
C ALA A 24 -9.75 -4.46 1.91
N GLY A 25 -10.96 -4.42 2.46
CA GLY A 25 -11.85 -3.25 2.36
C GLY A 25 -12.43 -3.07 0.96
N ALA A 26 -12.85 -4.15 0.33
CA ALA A 26 -13.28 -4.21 -1.08
C ALA A 26 -14.39 -3.23 -1.43
N SER A 27 -15.30 -2.90 -0.49
CA SER A 27 -16.38 -1.93 -0.69
C SER A 27 -15.94 -0.48 -0.55
N GLY A 28 -14.77 -0.24 0.07
CA GLY A 28 -14.21 1.08 0.31
C GLY A 28 -13.75 1.78 -0.98
N ARG A 29 -13.54 3.10 -0.90
CA ARG A 29 -13.02 3.88 -2.04
C ARG A 29 -11.72 3.31 -2.58
N MET A 30 -10.73 3.08 -1.70
CA MET A 30 -9.44 2.50 -2.11
C MET A 30 -9.59 1.06 -2.60
N GLY A 31 -10.40 0.24 -1.91
CA GLY A 31 -10.63 -1.15 -2.30
C GLY A 31 -11.14 -1.27 -3.74
N ARG A 32 -12.12 -0.46 -4.11
CA ARG A 32 -12.66 -0.43 -5.49
C ARG A 32 -11.61 -0.02 -6.52
N MET A 33 -10.85 1.06 -6.25
CA MET A 33 -9.78 1.50 -7.15
C MET A 33 -8.67 0.44 -7.31
N LEU A 34 -8.35 -0.29 -6.23
CA LEU A 34 -7.38 -1.37 -6.27
C LEU A 34 -7.89 -2.57 -7.07
N ILE A 35 -9.17 -2.92 -6.92
CA ILE A 35 -9.82 -3.96 -7.72
C ILE A 35 -9.78 -3.59 -9.20
N ASP A 36 -10.13 -2.34 -9.55
CA ASP A 36 -10.05 -1.85 -10.93
C ASP A 36 -8.62 -1.89 -11.47
N ALA A 37 -7.64 -1.50 -10.66
CA ALA A 37 -6.23 -1.52 -11.04
C ALA A 37 -5.72 -2.96 -11.28
N VAL A 38 -6.11 -3.92 -10.44
CA VAL A 38 -5.77 -5.34 -10.62
C VAL A 38 -6.41 -5.89 -11.90
N GLN A 39 -7.65 -5.49 -12.22
CA GLN A 39 -8.31 -5.90 -13.45
C GLN A 39 -7.66 -5.32 -14.71
N ALA A 40 -7.03 -4.14 -14.61
CA ALA A 40 -6.36 -3.49 -15.72
C ALA A 40 -4.90 -3.98 -15.93
N ALA A 41 -4.35 -4.75 -15.00
CA ALA A 41 -2.97 -5.25 -15.05
C ALA A 41 -2.90 -6.63 -15.72
N ASP A 42 -1.97 -6.79 -16.67
CA ASP A 42 -1.81 -8.05 -17.43
C ASP A 42 -1.10 -9.15 -16.63
N ASP A 43 -0.44 -8.79 -15.52
CA ASP A 43 0.36 -9.66 -14.67
C ASP A 43 -0.26 -9.94 -13.30
N CYS A 44 -1.48 -9.41 -13.05
CA CYS A 44 -2.20 -9.57 -11.78
C CYS A 44 -3.58 -10.17 -12.00
N ARG A 45 -4.06 -10.90 -10.99
CA ARG A 45 -5.41 -11.44 -10.94
C ARG A 45 -6.01 -11.24 -9.56
N LEU A 46 -7.25 -10.78 -9.50
CA LEU A 46 -8.00 -10.75 -8.25
C LEU A 46 -8.30 -12.19 -7.81
N SER A 47 -7.82 -12.57 -6.62
CA SER A 47 -8.02 -13.90 -6.04
C SER A 47 -8.86 -13.88 -4.78
N GLY A 48 -9.08 -12.71 -4.18
CA GLY A 48 -9.90 -12.55 -2.99
C GLY A 48 -10.32 -11.12 -2.75
N ALA A 49 -11.46 -10.95 -2.10
CA ALA A 49 -12.02 -9.66 -1.72
C ALA A 49 -12.57 -9.75 -0.30
N LEU A 50 -11.96 -9.00 0.60
CA LEU A 50 -12.29 -8.99 2.02
C LEU A 50 -13.02 -7.72 2.41
N ASP A 51 -13.99 -7.84 3.31
CA ASP A 51 -14.63 -6.69 3.95
C ASP A 51 -15.01 -7.00 5.40
N ALA A 52 -15.39 -5.97 6.16
CA ALA A 52 -15.79 -6.11 7.55
C ALA A 52 -17.02 -7.01 7.69
N ALA A 53 -17.13 -7.75 8.82
CA ALA A 53 -18.23 -8.67 9.08
C ALA A 53 -19.64 -8.05 9.01
N GLY A 54 -19.77 -6.74 9.24
CA GLY A 54 -21.02 -6.01 9.11
C GLY A 54 -21.24 -5.33 7.76
N SER A 55 -20.40 -5.60 6.76
CA SER A 55 -20.52 -4.95 5.45
C SER A 55 -21.75 -5.44 4.69
N PRO A 56 -22.56 -4.51 4.13
CA PRO A 56 -23.76 -4.87 3.38
C PRO A 56 -23.46 -5.53 2.03
N VAL A 57 -22.21 -5.53 1.59
CA VAL A 57 -21.79 -6.12 0.30
C VAL A 57 -21.23 -7.53 0.42
N LEU A 58 -21.27 -8.14 1.62
CA LEU A 58 -20.85 -9.54 1.76
C LEU A 58 -21.66 -10.45 0.86
N GLY A 59 -20.99 -11.38 0.19
CA GLY A 59 -21.57 -12.29 -0.79
C GLY A 59 -21.73 -11.71 -2.19
N ALA A 60 -21.60 -10.38 -2.37
CA ALA A 60 -21.62 -9.76 -3.69
C ALA A 60 -20.31 -10.01 -4.46
N ASP A 61 -20.40 -10.02 -5.79
CA ASP A 61 -19.19 -10.05 -6.63
C ASP A 61 -18.50 -8.67 -6.57
N PRO A 62 -17.18 -8.61 -6.31
CA PRO A 62 -16.44 -7.35 -6.20
C PRO A 62 -16.47 -6.48 -7.45
N LEU A 63 -16.74 -7.04 -8.63
CA LEU A 63 -16.86 -6.32 -9.89
C LEU A 63 -18.30 -5.91 -10.24
N ALA A 64 -19.30 -6.34 -9.47
CA ALA A 64 -20.70 -6.10 -9.79
C ALA A 64 -21.06 -4.63 -9.93
N ALA A 65 -20.44 -3.75 -9.13
CA ALA A 65 -20.67 -2.31 -9.18
C ALA A 65 -20.26 -1.66 -10.52
N GLY A 66 -19.27 -2.24 -11.22
CA GLY A 66 -18.83 -1.85 -12.57
C GLY A 66 -19.48 -2.63 -13.71
N GLY A 67 -20.47 -3.49 -13.40
CA GLY A 67 -21.13 -4.34 -14.38
C GLY A 67 -20.30 -5.57 -14.81
N GLY A 68 -19.17 -5.80 -14.16
CA GLY A 68 -18.29 -6.95 -14.38
C GLY A 68 -18.67 -8.16 -13.53
N ARG A 69 -17.92 -9.24 -13.72
CA ARG A 69 -18.04 -10.48 -12.95
C ARG A 69 -16.67 -11.12 -12.74
N SER A 70 -16.28 -11.30 -11.50
CA SER A 70 -15.02 -11.99 -11.13
C SER A 70 -15.23 -13.46 -10.82
N GLY A 71 -16.44 -13.84 -10.43
CA GLY A 71 -16.76 -15.16 -9.91
C GLY A 71 -16.36 -15.35 -8.44
N LEU A 72 -15.88 -14.26 -7.78
CA LEU A 72 -15.56 -14.24 -6.36
C LEU A 72 -16.74 -13.67 -5.57
N ALA A 73 -16.76 -13.94 -4.27
CA ALA A 73 -17.67 -13.27 -3.34
C ALA A 73 -16.85 -12.46 -2.33
N ILE A 74 -17.28 -11.25 -2.05
CA ILE A 74 -16.73 -10.45 -0.94
C ILE A 74 -17.04 -11.19 0.37
N THR A 75 -16.03 -11.43 1.20
CA THR A 75 -16.17 -12.23 2.43
C THR A 75 -15.54 -11.55 3.62
N ALA A 76 -16.06 -11.83 4.82
CA ALA A 76 -15.42 -11.47 6.08
C ALA A 76 -14.53 -12.60 6.64
N ASP A 77 -14.59 -13.79 6.04
CA ASP A 77 -13.72 -14.90 6.40
C ASP A 77 -12.33 -14.68 5.82
N LEU A 78 -11.37 -14.40 6.70
CA LEU A 78 -9.98 -14.09 6.31
C LEU A 78 -9.31 -15.27 5.61
N ARG A 79 -9.56 -16.49 6.05
CA ARG A 79 -8.97 -17.69 5.43
C ARG A 79 -9.52 -17.93 4.03
N ALA A 80 -10.83 -17.80 3.86
CA ALA A 80 -11.46 -17.92 2.56
C ALA A 80 -11.03 -16.81 1.60
N GLY A 81 -10.99 -15.56 2.07
CA GLY A 81 -10.60 -14.40 1.24
C GLY A 81 -9.12 -14.31 0.90
N LEU A 82 -8.24 -15.01 1.65
CA LEU A 82 -6.81 -15.09 1.37
C LEU A 82 -6.38 -16.40 0.69
N ALA A 83 -7.31 -17.33 0.51
CA ALA A 83 -6.99 -18.62 -0.08
C ALA A 83 -6.42 -18.47 -1.50
N GLY A 84 -5.19 -18.96 -1.71
CA GLY A 84 -4.51 -18.90 -3.00
C GLY A 84 -4.00 -17.50 -3.39
N ALA A 85 -4.05 -16.51 -2.50
CA ALA A 85 -3.43 -15.20 -2.73
C ALA A 85 -1.92 -15.25 -2.53
N ASP A 86 -1.19 -14.57 -3.39
CA ASP A 86 0.25 -14.32 -3.23
C ASP A 86 0.50 -13.10 -2.36
N VAL A 87 -0.37 -12.07 -2.51
CA VAL A 87 -0.25 -10.77 -1.84
C VAL A 87 -1.63 -10.26 -1.43
N LEU A 88 -1.73 -9.77 -0.19
CA LEU A 88 -2.84 -8.95 0.28
C LEU A 88 -2.48 -7.47 0.12
N THR A 89 -3.39 -6.68 -0.44
CA THR A 89 -3.31 -5.21 -0.42
C THR A 89 -4.36 -4.66 0.55
N ASP A 90 -3.90 -3.90 1.54
CA ASP A 90 -4.72 -3.44 2.67
C ASP A 90 -4.63 -1.91 2.87
N PHE A 91 -5.77 -1.24 2.69
CA PHE A 91 -5.98 0.19 2.96
C PHE A 91 -7.20 0.37 3.87
N THR A 92 -7.23 -0.34 4.99
CA THR A 92 -8.37 -0.37 5.90
C THR A 92 -8.15 0.48 7.16
N ARG A 93 -8.17 -0.15 8.32
CA ARG A 93 -7.94 0.47 9.63
C ARG A 93 -6.94 -0.36 10.43
N PRO A 94 -6.19 0.24 11.38
CA PRO A 94 -5.14 -0.45 12.14
C PRO A 94 -5.56 -1.80 12.72
N ALA A 95 -6.71 -1.87 13.38
CA ALA A 95 -7.20 -3.13 13.97
C ALA A 95 -7.51 -4.21 12.91
N GLY A 96 -8.10 -3.82 11.77
CA GLY A 96 -8.34 -4.72 10.65
C GLY A 96 -7.05 -5.23 10.03
N THR A 97 -6.11 -4.33 9.79
CA THR A 97 -4.79 -4.68 9.21
C THR A 97 -4.05 -5.69 10.10
N LEU A 98 -4.06 -5.53 11.42
CA LEU A 98 -3.41 -6.48 12.31
C LEU A 98 -4.06 -7.88 12.27
N ALA A 99 -5.38 -7.94 12.19
CA ALA A 99 -6.10 -9.20 12.02
C ALA A 99 -5.76 -9.86 10.66
N HIS A 100 -5.70 -9.06 9.60
CA HIS A 100 -5.31 -9.53 8.26
C HIS A 100 -3.87 -10.05 8.26
N LEU A 101 -2.93 -9.36 8.90
CA LEU A 101 -1.52 -9.79 8.99
C LEU A 101 -1.36 -11.09 9.76
N ALA A 102 -2.16 -11.32 10.81
CA ALA A 102 -2.15 -12.60 11.52
C ALA A 102 -2.53 -13.76 10.59
N ALA A 103 -3.60 -13.58 9.81
CA ALA A 103 -4.03 -14.58 8.82
C ALA A 103 -3.00 -14.72 7.67
N CYS A 104 -2.43 -13.62 7.18
CA CYS A 104 -1.36 -13.65 6.18
C CYS A 104 -0.15 -14.46 6.63
N LYS A 105 0.26 -14.30 7.90
CA LYS A 105 1.37 -15.07 8.47
C LYS A 105 1.09 -16.58 8.47
N GLU A 106 -0.14 -16.98 8.85
CA GLU A 106 -0.54 -18.38 8.87
C GLU A 106 -0.59 -19.01 7.47
N LEU A 107 -0.98 -18.21 6.46
CA LEU A 107 -1.18 -18.67 5.09
C LEU A 107 0.02 -18.43 4.17
N GLY A 108 1.08 -17.77 4.66
CA GLY A 108 2.25 -17.42 3.86
C GLY A 108 2.00 -16.30 2.83
N VAL A 109 0.92 -15.52 2.98
CA VAL A 109 0.55 -14.43 2.07
C VAL A 109 1.34 -13.17 2.43
N LYS A 110 1.97 -12.53 1.45
CA LYS A 110 2.69 -11.27 1.59
C LYS A 110 1.70 -10.11 1.75
N ALA A 111 2.16 -8.94 2.21
CA ALA A 111 1.25 -7.81 2.41
C ALA A 111 1.79 -6.48 1.92
N VAL A 112 0.92 -5.69 1.29
CA VAL A 112 1.14 -4.27 0.94
C VAL A 112 0.13 -3.44 1.72
N ILE A 113 0.63 -2.60 2.63
CA ILE A 113 -0.19 -1.90 3.62
C ILE A 113 -0.08 -0.40 3.40
N GLY A 114 -1.21 0.22 3.07
CA GLY A 114 -1.38 1.67 2.98
C GLY A 114 -2.23 2.24 4.13
N THR A 115 -2.65 1.41 5.07
CA THR A 115 -3.34 1.83 6.29
C THR A 115 -2.41 2.73 7.10
N THR A 116 -2.96 3.81 7.65
CA THR A 116 -2.27 4.80 8.49
C THR A 116 -2.86 4.85 9.88
N GLY A 117 -2.23 5.58 10.81
CA GLY A 117 -2.75 5.78 12.17
C GLY A 117 -2.41 4.64 13.13
N PHE A 118 -1.38 3.85 12.86
CA PHE A 118 -0.88 2.85 13.80
C PHE A 118 -0.19 3.50 15.01
N SER A 119 -0.47 3.00 16.21
CA SER A 119 0.33 3.29 17.40
C SER A 119 1.71 2.63 17.30
N ASP A 120 2.67 3.06 18.15
CA ASP A 120 4.00 2.47 18.14
C ASP A 120 3.99 0.98 18.52
N ALA A 121 3.11 0.58 19.44
CA ALA A 121 2.91 -0.83 19.77
C ALA A 121 2.41 -1.64 18.54
N GLN A 122 1.51 -1.08 17.76
CA GLN A 122 1.03 -1.71 16.52
C GLN A 122 2.11 -1.76 15.44
N LYS A 123 2.92 -0.72 15.30
CA LYS A 123 4.09 -0.73 14.40
C LYS A 123 5.10 -1.81 14.80
N ALA A 124 5.37 -1.95 16.10
CA ALA A 124 6.23 -3.02 16.61
C ALA A 124 5.66 -4.41 16.29
N GLN A 125 4.35 -4.60 16.42
CA GLN A 125 3.69 -5.85 16.05
C GLN A 125 3.80 -6.14 14.54
N ILE A 126 3.65 -5.13 13.68
CA ILE A 126 3.86 -5.26 12.23
C ILE A 126 5.31 -5.67 11.93
N ALA A 127 6.29 -5.08 12.64
CA ALA A 127 7.70 -5.43 12.50
C ALA A 127 7.97 -6.91 12.89
N GLU A 128 7.27 -7.44 13.89
CA GLU A 128 7.36 -8.88 14.21
C GLU A 128 6.76 -9.77 13.10
N TYR A 129 5.65 -9.37 12.49
CA TYR A 129 5.12 -10.09 11.33
C TYR A 129 6.08 -10.05 10.14
N ALA A 130 6.77 -8.93 9.92
CA ALA A 130 7.72 -8.75 8.83
C ALA A 130 8.97 -9.63 8.92
N LYS A 131 9.26 -10.23 10.08
CA LYS A 131 10.34 -11.23 10.22
C LYS A 131 10.02 -12.56 9.52
N ALA A 132 8.74 -12.87 9.36
CA ALA A 132 8.28 -14.12 8.75
C ALA A 132 7.71 -13.93 7.35
N ASN A 133 7.16 -12.74 7.03
CA ASN A 133 6.50 -12.43 5.77
C ASN A 133 7.09 -11.17 5.14
N ALA A 134 7.09 -11.11 3.82
CA ALA A 134 7.40 -9.86 3.12
C ALA A 134 6.23 -8.86 3.29
N ILE A 135 6.53 -7.71 3.88
CA ILE A 135 5.57 -6.63 4.14
C ILE A 135 6.12 -5.32 3.59
N VAL A 136 5.30 -4.61 2.81
CA VAL A 136 5.51 -3.22 2.45
C VAL A 136 4.52 -2.38 3.27
N LEU A 137 5.01 -1.48 4.11
CA LEU A 137 4.20 -0.53 4.86
C LEU A 137 4.61 0.88 4.47
N ALA A 138 3.71 1.64 3.86
CA ALA A 138 3.96 3.03 3.49
C ALA A 138 2.70 3.88 3.63
N PRO A 139 2.79 5.07 4.23
CA PRO A 139 1.65 5.98 4.40
C PRO A 139 1.17 6.57 3.07
N ASN A 140 2.04 6.59 2.08
CA ASN A 140 1.74 7.05 0.73
C ASN A 140 2.60 6.31 -0.29
N MET A 141 1.96 5.72 -1.29
CA MET A 141 2.62 4.95 -2.36
C MET A 141 2.64 5.72 -3.69
N SER A 142 2.22 6.98 -3.72
CA SER A 142 2.33 7.82 -4.90
C SER A 142 3.79 8.11 -5.21
N VAL A 143 4.22 7.78 -6.41
CA VAL A 143 5.58 8.09 -6.90
C VAL A 143 5.83 9.60 -6.83
N GLY A 144 4.84 10.43 -7.25
CA GLY A 144 4.95 11.89 -7.21
C GLY A 144 5.19 12.42 -5.80
N VAL A 145 4.42 11.96 -4.81
CA VAL A 145 4.60 12.36 -3.40
C VAL A 145 5.99 11.97 -2.89
N ASN A 146 6.44 10.75 -3.17
CA ASN A 146 7.76 10.28 -2.72
C ASN A 146 8.91 11.05 -3.39
N VAL A 147 8.78 11.43 -4.67
CA VAL A 147 9.73 12.31 -5.35
C VAL A 147 9.76 13.69 -4.70
N VAL A 148 8.59 14.28 -4.39
CA VAL A 148 8.50 15.58 -3.69
C VAL A 148 9.16 15.50 -2.32
N LEU A 149 8.93 14.45 -1.54
CA LEU A 149 9.61 14.25 -0.24
C LEU A 149 11.13 14.20 -0.39
N LYS A 150 11.63 13.55 -1.45
CA LYS A 150 13.07 13.49 -1.71
C LYS A 150 13.65 14.86 -2.12
N VAL A 151 12.95 15.61 -2.95
CA VAL A 151 13.33 16.99 -3.32
C VAL A 151 13.31 17.90 -2.09
N LEU A 152 12.30 17.76 -1.23
CA LEU A 152 12.18 18.50 0.02
C LEU A 152 13.37 18.23 0.96
N GLU A 153 13.78 16.96 1.10
CA GLU A 153 14.97 16.61 1.89
C GLU A 153 16.23 17.32 1.37
N VAL A 154 16.44 17.31 0.06
CA VAL A 154 17.60 17.95 -0.57
C VAL A 154 17.57 19.47 -0.35
N ALA A 155 16.40 20.10 -0.56
CA ALA A 155 16.21 21.53 -0.34
C ALA A 155 16.46 21.93 1.13
N ALA A 156 15.89 21.21 2.09
CA ALA A 156 16.04 21.47 3.51
C ALA A 156 17.51 21.35 3.96
N ARG A 157 18.25 20.38 3.45
CA ARG A 157 19.70 20.26 3.73
C ARG A 157 20.50 21.43 3.18
N ALA A 158 20.16 21.92 1.99
CA ALA A 158 20.86 23.06 1.36
C ALA A 158 20.53 24.39 2.05
N LEU A 159 19.32 24.55 2.58
CA LEU A 159 18.80 25.76 3.22
C LEU A 159 18.76 25.64 4.75
N LYS A 160 19.71 24.92 5.33
CA LYS A 160 19.73 24.57 6.76
C LYS A 160 19.89 25.78 7.68
N GLU A 161 20.68 26.77 7.26
CA GLU A 161 21.05 27.94 8.07
C GLU A 161 20.45 29.23 7.49
N GLY A 162 19.89 30.06 8.37
CA GLY A 162 19.32 31.35 7.98
C GLY A 162 17.95 31.32 7.34
N TYR A 163 17.26 30.16 7.39
CA TYR A 163 15.92 30.01 6.86
C TYR A 163 14.95 29.46 7.91
N ASP A 164 13.74 30.00 7.93
CA ASP A 164 12.60 29.44 8.62
C ASP A 164 11.82 28.56 7.64
N ILE A 165 11.34 27.41 8.13
CA ILE A 165 10.63 26.44 7.29
C ILE A 165 9.27 26.17 7.92
N GLU A 166 8.21 26.41 7.14
CA GLU A 166 6.84 26.18 7.54
C GLU A 166 6.13 25.27 6.52
N ILE A 167 5.18 24.47 7.00
CA ILE A 167 4.34 23.61 6.15
C ILE A 167 2.90 24.04 6.35
N ILE A 168 2.27 24.50 5.27
CA ILE A 168 0.87 24.89 5.23
C ILE A 168 0.12 23.86 4.37
N GLU A 169 -0.98 23.33 4.89
CA GLU A 169 -1.85 22.41 4.15
C GLU A 169 -3.29 22.89 4.09
N ALA A 170 -3.99 22.53 3.03
CA ALA A 170 -5.41 22.78 2.88
C ALA A 170 -6.10 21.57 2.27
N HIS A 171 -7.24 21.19 2.83
CA HIS A 171 -8.02 20.03 2.40
C HIS A 171 -9.51 20.36 2.33
N HIS A 172 -10.22 19.47 1.67
CA HIS A 172 -11.69 19.54 1.61
C HIS A 172 -12.32 19.34 3.01
N ARG A 173 -13.55 19.83 3.21
CA ARG A 173 -14.29 19.80 4.48
C ARG A 173 -14.51 18.41 5.09
N HIS A 174 -14.37 17.34 4.31
CA HIS A 174 -14.60 15.95 4.75
C HIS A 174 -13.34 15.25 5.23
N LYS A 175 -12.20 15.95 5.31
CA LYS A 175 -10.99 15.37 5.87
C LYS A 175 -11.13 15.26 7.38
N VAL A 176 -10.83 14.07 7.92
CA VAL A 176 -11.03 13.74 9.34
C VAL A 176 -9.77 14.01 10.16
N ASP A 177 -8.60 13.66 9.60
CA ASP A 177 -7.30 13.82 10.23
C ASP A 177 -6.71 15.20 9.92
N ALA A 178 -6.22 15.89 10.94
CA ALA A 178 -5.44 17.13 10.82
C ALA A 178 -4.39 17.16 11.95
N PRO A 179 -3.11 17.39 11.64
CA PRO A 179 -2.52 17.50 10.30
C PRO A 179 -2.64 16.22 9.48
N SER A 180 -2.57 16.33 8.13
CA SER A 180 -2.61 15.16 7.26
C SER A 180 -1.35 14.31 7.41
N GLY A 181 -1.47 12.99 7.20
CA GLY A 181 -0.30 12.10 7.22
C GLY A 181 0.80 12.50 6.24
N THR A 182 0.44 13.12 5.10
CA THR A 182 1.41 13.63 4.13
C THR A 182 2.11 14.89 4.67
N ALA A 183 1.39 15.82 5.30
CA ALA A 183 1.98 17.01 5.89
C ALA A 183 2.90 16.65 7.06
N LEU A 184 2.49 15.73 7.94
CA LEU A 184 3.35 15.21 9.00
C LEU A 184 4.62 14.59 8.42
N LYS A 185 4.51 13.80 7.34
CA LYS A 185 5.68 13.19 6.69
C LYS A 185 6.61 14.23 6.08
N MET A 186 6.09 15.32 5.52
CA MET A 186 6.90 16.45 5.06
C MET A 186 7.66 17.09 6.25
N GLY A 187 6.99 17.29 7.38
CA GLY A 187 7.59 17.81 8.60
C GLY A 187 8.71 16.91 9.12
N GLU A 188 8.47 15.59 9.20
CA GLU A 188 9.49 14.61 9.60
C GLU A 188 10.73 14.67 8.69
N VAL A 189 10.54 14.75 7.37
CA VAL A 189 11.63 14.83 6.39
C VAL A 189 12.45 16.09 6.56
N VAL A 190 11.78 17.24 6.76
CA VAL A 190 12.45 18.54 6.99
C VAL A 190 13.20 18.50 8.32
N ALA A 191 12.55 18.10 9.41
CA ALA A 191 13.15 18.03 10.75
C ALA A 191 14.40 17.14 10.74
N ALA A 192 14.31 15.94 10.18
CA ALA A 192 15.45 15.04 10.03
C ALA A 192 16.58 15.66 9.18
N ALA A 193 16.25 16.37 8.09
CA ALA A 193 17.23 16.98 7.20
C ALA A 193 18.03 18.10 7.86
N VAL A 194 17.40 18.86 8.76
CA VAL A 194 18.04 19.99 9.49
C VAL A 194 18.56 19.58 10.88
N GLY A 195 18.33 18.32 11.30
CA GLY A 195 18.81 17.81 12.59
C GLY A 195 17.98 18.29 13.77
N ARG A 196 16.67 18.40 13.61
CA ARG A 196 15.69 18.79 14.63
C ARG A 196 14.64 17.70 14.81
N ASP A 197 13.95 17.70 15.92
CA ASP A 197 12.73 16.93 16.15
C ASP A 197 11.50 17.72 15.67
N LEU A 198 10.44 17.01 15.26
CA LEU A 198 9.18 17.60 14.81
C LEU A 198 8.28 17.89 16.00
#